data_b0fde17e393af6ac2a85c491c9160e57
#
_entry.id   b0fde17e393af6ac2a85c491c9160e57
#
_cell.length_a   1.000
_cell.length_b   1.000
_cell.length_c   1.000
_cell.angle_alpha   90.00
_cell.angle_beta   90.00
_cell.angle_gamma   90.00
#
_symmetry.space_group_name_H-M   'P 1'
#
loop_
_entity.id
_entity.type
_entity.pdbx_description
1 polymer ?
#
loop_
_entity_poly.entity_id
_entity_poly.type
_entity_poly.pdbx_seq_one_letter_code
_entity_poly.pdbx_strand_id
1 'polypeptide(L)'
;MGGWDRLVILSAGKATRLEGKNKLLVEADGIPVHEWHRRARQSLITDVVVHERDWLAVNAAVERWVSRVMLHDEYDGPGGALRRYVNDTWHEGGLVVLFADTLLTHIPANTGSWAGVAPGPWRVWDYPDPYKGWNRGEPQFNVCCGVYRFNDIDKLRAAFRRLPIGDPLDMVDVLNMYETIERVELLDVKGWQDAGDPVALSRVKNPWSK
;
A
#
# COMPACT_ATOMS: atom_id res chain seq x y z
N MET A 1 9.54 -9.12 23.31
CA MET A 1 10.14 -9.61 22.06
C MET A 1 9.46 -8.87 20.94
N GLY A 2 10.16 -7.99 20.22
CA GLY A 2 9.53 -7.29 19.09
C GLY A 2 9.25 -8.28 17.98
N GLY A 3 7.98 -8.42 17.60
CA GLY A 3 7.59 -9.19 16.44
C GLY A 3 8.26 -8.61 15.19
N TRP A 4 8.54 -9.45 14.19
CA TRP A 4 9.09 -9.00 12.92
C TRP A 4 8.01 -8.27 12.13
N ASP A 5 8.34 -7.09 11.59
CA ASP A 5 7.42 -6.40 10.68
C ASP A 5 7.15 -7.26 9.44
N ARG A 6 5.89 -7.26 9.01
CA ARG A 6 5.48 -7.84 7.74
C ARG A 6 5.18 -6.73 6.73
N LEU A 7 5.35 -7.06 5.47
CA LEU A 7 4.93 -6.24 4.34
C LEU A 7 3.70 -6.88 3.69
N VAL A 8 2.63 -6.11 3.49
CA VAL A 8 1.52 -6.50 2.63
C VAL A 8 1.44 -5.58 1.42
N ILE A 9 1.39 -6.16 0.22
CA ILE A 9 1.19 -5.43 -1.03
C ILE A 9 -0.26 -5.57 -1.44
N LEU A 10 -0.97 -4.44 -1.56
CA LEU A 10 -2.37 -4.41 -1.95
C LEU A 10 -2.51 -4.25 -3.47
N SER A 11 -2.96 -5.30 -4.15
CA SER A 11 -3.14 -5.38 -5.60
C SER A 11 -4.51 -5.89 -6.04
N ALA A 12 -5.53 -5.76 -5.18
CA ALA A 12 -6.89 -6.24 -5.45
C ALA A 12 -7.80 -5.23 -6.17
N GLY A 13 -7.28 -4.08 -6.61
CA GLY A 13 -8.04 -3.05 -7.30
C GLY A 13 -8.47 -3.43 -8.73
N LYS A 14 -9.49 -2.74 -9.26
CA LYS A 14 -10.02 -2.95 -10.64
C LYS A 14 -9.01 -2.66 -11.74
N ALA A 15 -7.95 -1.91 -11.47
CA ALA A 15 -6.92 -1.49 -12.43
C ALA A 15 -7.50 -0.82 -13.71
N THR A 16 -8.61 -0.09 -13.59
CA THR A 16 -9.35 0.47 -14.73
C THR A 16 -8.50 1.40 -15.59
N ARG A 17 -7.56 2.14 -14.97
CA ARG A 17 -6.62 3.04 -15.67
C ARG A 17 -5.52 2.31 -16.45
N LEU A 18 -5.32 1.02 -16.22
CA LEU A 18 -4.35 0.15 -16.87
C LEU A 18 -5.04 -0.93 -17.74
N GLU A 19 -6.20 -0.59 -18.32
CA GLU A 19 -6.98 -1.49 -19.20
C GLU A 19 -7.30 -2.85 -18.53
N GLY A 20 -7.49 -2.84 -17.21
CA GLY A 20 -7.78 -4.04 -16.43
C GLY A 20 -6.58 -4.93 -16.12
N LYS A 21 -5.37 -4.58 -16.56
CA LYS A 21 -4.16 -5.34 -16.20
C LYS A 21 -3.80 -5.11 -14.74
N ASN A 22 -3.49 -6.18 -14.03
CA ASN A 22 -3.02 -6.07 -12.65
C ASN A 22 -1.71 -5.25 -12.57
N LYS A 23 -1.65 -4.30 -11.65
CA LYS A 23 -0.52 -3.37 -11.50
C LYS A 23 0.82 -4.08 -11.25
N LEU A 24 0.83 -5.22 -10.57
CA LEU A 24 2.05 -6.00 -10.33
C LEU A 24 2.64 -6.60 -11.62
N LEU A 25 1.82 -6.80 -12.65
CA LEU A 25 2.20 -7.46 -13.90
C LEU A 25 2.58 -6.49 -15.03
N VAL A 26 2.42 -5.17 -14.82
CA VAL A 26 2.87 -4.17 -15.80
C VAL A 26 4.36 -3.88 -15.64
N GLU A 27 4.97 -3.35 -16.69
CA GLU A 27 6.37 -2.93 -16.67
C GLU A 27 6.48 -1.42 -16.46
N ALA A 28 7.46 -1.04 -15.65
CA ALA A 28 7.86 0.33 -15.39
C ALA A 28 9.35 0.48 -15.74
N ASP A 29 9.66 1.22 -16.79
CA ASP A 29 11.02 1.40 -17.35
C ASP A 29 11.77 0.05 -17.53
N GLY A 30 11.10 -0.92 -18.19
CA GLY A 30 11.66 -2.25 -18.53
C GLY A 30 11.76 -3.24 -17.34
N ILE A 31 11.22 -2.90 -16.18
CA ILE A 31 11.20 -3.78 -15.01
C ILE A 31 9.74 -4.05 -14.63
N PRO A 32 9.31 -5.31 -14.48
CA PRO A 32 8.00 -5.63 -13.93
C PRO A 32 7.80 -5.01 -12.53
N VAL A 33 6.62 -4.44 -12.26
CA VAL A 33 6.33 -3.78 -10.98
C VAL A 33 6.54 -4.71 -9.79
N HIS A 34 6.18 -5.99 -9.89
CA HIS A 34 6.45 -6.94 -8.82
C HIS A 34 7.95 -7.08 -8.49
N GLU A 35 8.83 -6.90 -9.48
CA GLU A 35 10.28 -6.96 -9.29
C GLU A 35 10.81 -5.71 -8.56
N TRP A 36 10.17 -4.52 -8.78
CA TRP A 36 10.43 -3.34 -7.96
C TRP A 36 10.14 -3.63 -6.50
N HIS A 37 8.98 -4.19 -6.19
CA HIS A 37 8.61 -4.54 -4.81
C HIS A 37 9.55 -5.59 -4.23
N ARG A 38 9.95 -6.60 -5.00
CA ARG A 38 10.92 -7.60 -4.58
C ARG A 38 12.24 -6.97 -4.15
N ARG A 39 12.72 -5.98 -4.89
CA ARG A 39 13.96 -5.26 -4.56
C ARG A 39 13.79 -4.33 -3.36
N ALA A 40 12.67 -3.60 -3.30
CA ALA A 40 12.40 -2.62 -2.24
C ALA A 40 12.14 -3.25 -0.86
N ARG A 41 11.57 -4.48 -0.81
CA ARG A 41 11.15 -5.14 0.44
C ARG A 41 12.29 -5.49 1.40
N GLN A 42 13.54 -5.53 0.92
CA GLN A 42 14.71 -5.97 1.71
C GLN A 42 14.48 -7.39 2.29
N SER A 43 14.52 -7.54 3.61
CA SER A 43 14.32 -8.80 4.34
C SER A 43 12.90 -8.99 4.90
N LEU A 44 11.95 -8.10 4.59
CA LEU A 44 10.58 -8.20 5.11
C LEU A 44 9.88 -9.45 4.58
N ILE A 45 9.21 -10.19 5.46
CA ILE A 45 8.29 -11.25 5.08
C ILE A 45 7.11 -10.57 4.38
N THR A 46 6.86 -10.97 3.14
CA THR A 46 5.93 -10.25 2.27
C THR A 46 4.74 -11.12 1.91
N ASP A 47 3.55 -10.56 2.05
CA ASP A 47 2.30 -11.12 1.56
C ASP A 47 1.73 -10.21 0.47
N VAL A 48 0.89 -10.77 -0.42
CA VAL A 48 0.21 -10.03 -1.49
C VAL A 48 -1.29 -10.28 -1.38
N VAL A 49 -2.09 -9.22 -1.45
CA VAL A 49 -3.55 -9.32 -1.60
C VAL A 49 -3.90 -9.03 -3.05
N VAL A 50 -4.60 -9.96 -3.71
CA VAL A 50 -4.91 -9.89 -5.13
C VAL A 50 -6.37 -10.27 -5.37
N HIS A 51 -6.99 -9.68 -6.41
CA HIS A 51 -8.32 -10.12 -6.84
C HIS A 51 -8.27 -11.50 -7.49
N GLU A 52 -9.31 -12.31 -7.28
CA GLU A 52 -9.40 -13.70 -7.76
C GLU A 52 -9.07 -13.84 -9.25
N ARG A 53 -9.60 -12.96 -10.10
CA ARG A 53 -9.35 -12.97 -11.56
C ARG A 53 -7.87 -12.90 -11.94
N ASP A 54 -7.02 -12.28 -11.10
CA ASP A 54 -5.61 -12.05 -11.39
C ASP A 54 -4.69 -13.04 -10.65
N TRP A 55 -5.26 -13.88 -9.79
CA TRP A 55 -4.51 -14.71 -8.85
C TRP A 55 -3.48 -15.60 -9.52
N LEU A 56 -3.86 -16.35 -10.56
CA LEU A 56 -2.93 -17.28 -11.22
C LEU A 56 -1.71 -16.56 -11.78
N ALA A 57 -1.92 -15.44 -12.49
CA ALA A 57 -0.83 -14.69 -13.11
C ALA A 57 0.06 -14.00 -12.07
N VAL A 58 -0.53 -13.40 -11.05
CA VAL A 58 0.23 -12.75 -9.96
C VAL A 58 0.98 -13.79 -9.16
N ASN A 59 0.34 -14.90 -8.76
CA ASN A 59 0.99 -15.94 -8.00
C ASN A 59 2.22 -16.49 -8.73
N ALA A 60 2.11 -16.82 -10.01
CA ALA A 60 3.24 -17.28 -10.83
C ALA A 60 4.40 -16.27 -10.89
N ALA A 61 4.09 -14.95 -10.87
CA ALA A 61 5.10 -13.91 -10.90
C ALA A 61 5.83 -13.71 -9.56
N VAL A 62 5.15 -13.97 -8.43
CA VAL A 62 5.66 -13.59 -7.10
C VAL A 62 5.99 -14.75 -6.16
N GLU A 63 5.55 -15.99 -6.45
CA GLU A 63 5.64 -17.17 -5.57
C GLU A 63 7.03 -17.46 -5.00
N ARG A 64 8.09 -17.07 -5.73
CA ARG A 64 9.48 -17.33 -5.31
C ARG A 64 9.98 -16.40 -4.20
N TRP A 65 9.24 -15.32 -3.89
CA TRP A 65 9.72 -14.31 -2.95
C TRP A 65 8.66 -13.78 -1.99
N VAL A 66 7.39 -14.16 -2.15
CA VAL A 66 6.32 -13.86 -1.18
C VAL A 66 6.04 -15.06 -0.30
N SER A 67 5.55 -14.78 0.91
CA SER A 67 5.16 -15.82 1.86
C SER A 67 3.78 -16.36 1.54
N ARG A 68 2.88 -15.48 1.09
CA ARG A 68 1.49 -15.83 0.80
C ARG A 68 0.86 -14.88 -0.21
N VAL A 69 0.03 -15.42 -1.11
CA VAL A 69 -0.89 -14.67 -1.95
C VAL A 69 -2.31 -14.92 -1.45
N MET A 70 -2.98 -13.86 -1.00
CA MET A 70 -4.34 -13.89 -0.48
C MET A 70 -5.34 -13.42 -1.53
N LEU A 71 -6.47 -14.12 -1.61
CA LEU A 71 -7.57 -13.74 -2.48
C LEU A 71 -8.46 -12.69 -1.79
N HIS A 72 -8.88 -11.72 -2.59
CA HIS A 72 -9.89 -10.74 -2.22
C HIS A 72 -10.82 -10.55 -3.41
N ASP A 73 -12.04 -11.01 -3.29
CA ASP A 73 -13.04 -11.08 -4.36
C ASP A 73 -13.95 -9.85 -4.43
N GLU A 74 -13.84 -8.94 -3.47
CA GLU A 74 -14.61 -7.71 -3.40
C GLU A 74 -13.81 -6.51 -3.93
N TYR A 75 -14.52 -5.49 -4.41
CA TYR A 75 -13.95 -4.21 -4.80
C TYR A 75 -14.37 -3.10 -3.82
N ASP A 76 -14.09 -3.33 -2.57
CA ASP A 76 -14.44 -2.48 -1.43
C ASP A 76 -13.33 -1.47 -1.06
N GLY A 77 -12.43 -1.17 -1.99
CA GLY A 77 -11.35 -0.21 -1.82
C GLY A 77 -10.10 -0.78 -1.14
N PRO A 78 -9.01 0.03 -1.06
CA PRO A 78 -7.76 -0.43 -0.46
C PRO A 78 -7.88 -0.70 1.05
N GLY A 79 -8.71 0.05 1.75
CA GLY A 79 -9.01 -0.18 3.17
C GLY A 79 -9.76 -1.49 3.39
N GLY A 80 -10.69 -1.86 2.49
CA GLY A 80 -11.39 -3.14 2.52
C GLY A 80 -10.45 -4.32 2.33
N ALA A 81 -9.59 -4.26 1.30
CA ALA A 81 -8.55 -5.27 1.08
C ALA A 81 -7.61 -5.42 2.29
N LEU A 82 -7.22 -4.31 2.91
CA LEU A 82 -6.42 -4.32 4.14
C LEU A 82 -7.18 -4.92 5.33
N ARG A 83 -8.47 -4.59 5.49
CA ARG A 83 -9.34 -5.18 6.52
C ARG A 83 -9.37 -6.70 6.39
N ARG A 84 -9.58 -7.21 5.18
CA ARG A 84 -9.59 -8.65 4.91
C ARG A 84 -8.26 -9.29 5.30
N TYR A 85 -7.14 -8.71 4.88
CA TYR A 85 -5.81 -9.20 5.23
C TYR A 85 -5.61 -9.25 6.76
N VAL A 86 -5.93 -8.17 7.46
CA VAL A 86 -5.72 -8.04 8.91
C VAL A 86 -6.58 -9.03 9.70
N ASN A 87 -7.80 -9.33 9.23
CA ASN A 87 -8.69 -10.30 9.88
C ASN A 87 -8.24 -11.76 9.66
N ASP A 88 -7.65 -12.05 8.51
CA ASP A 88 -7.26 -13.42 8.12
C ASP A 88 -5.79 -13.74 8.45
N THR A 89 -5.08 -12.83 9.12
CA THR A 89 -3.68 -13.03 9.50
C THR A 89 -3.50 -13.11 11.02
N TRP A 90 -2.57 -13.96 11.47
CA TRP A 90 -2.32 -14.23 12.89
C TRP A 90 -0.94 -13.75 13.36
N HIS A 91 -0.27 -12.88 12.60
CA HIS A 91 1.02 -12.38 13.06
C HIS A 91 0.84 -11.27 14.11
N GLU A 92 1.85 -11.14 14.95
CA GLU A 92 2.03 -10.07 15.94
C GLU A 92 3.09 -9.11 15.44
N GLY A 93 3.04 -7.85 15.91
CA GLY A 93 4.02 -6.82 15.55
C GLY A 93 3.53 -5.81 14.55
N GLY A 94 4.47 -5.17 13.86
CA GLY A 94 4.17 -4.11 12.90
C GLY A 94 3.78 -4.64 11.53
N LEU A 95 3.01 -3.83 10.81
CA LEU A 95 2.59 -4.09 9.45
C LEU A 95 2.95 -2.91 8.56
N VAL A 96 3.74 -3.16 7.52
CA VAL A 96 3.94 -2.23 6.41
C VAL A 96 2.93 -2.54 5.32
N VAL A 97 2.20 -1.55 4.87
CA VAL A 97 1.23 -1.63 3.78
C VAL A 97 1.79 -0.89 2.58
N LEU A 98 1.79 -1.51 1.42
CA LEU A 98 2.28 -0.93 0.18
C LEU A 98 1.23 -1.11 -0.92
N PHE A 99 0.89 -0.03 -1.63
CA PHE A 99 0.06 -0.15 -2.81
C PHE A 99 0.88 -0.68 -4.00
N ALA A 100 0.26 -1.50 -4.82
CA ALA A 100 0.93 -2.12 -5.97
C ALA A 100 1.48 -1.12 -6.98
N ASP A 101 0.93 0.09 -7.06
CA ASP A 101 1.39 1.18 -7.93
C ASP A 101 2.41 2.13 -7.29
N THR A 102 2.80 1.87 -6.06
CA THR A 102 3.79 2.66 -5.31
C THR A 102 5.18 2.08 -5.50
N LEU A 103 6.01 2.70 -6.34
CA LEU A 103 7.36 2.24 -6.60
C LEU A 103 8.35 2.94 -5.67
N LEU A 104 9.11 2.14 -4.93
CA LEU A 104 10.14 2.58 -4.00
C LEU A 104 11.47 1.90 -4.30
N THR A 105 12.58 2.56 -3.99
CA THR A 105 13.91 1.92 -4.02
C THR A 105 14.16 1.06 -2.78
N HIS A 106 13.55 1.41 -1.66
CA HIS A 106 13.61 0.68 -0.40
C HIS A 106 12.40 1.05 0.48
N ILE A 107 11.97 0.14 1.33
CA ILE A 107 10.98 0.41 2.37
C ILE A 107 11.67 1.16 3.52
N PRO A 108 11.12 2.30 4.00
CA PRO A 108 11.68 3.00 5.15
C PRO A 108 11.73 2.11 6.40
N ALA A 109 12.84 2.13 7.11
CA ALA A 109 13.08 1.31 8.32
C ALA A 109 12.67 2.02 9.62
N ASN A 110 11.91 3.11 9.53
CA ASN A 110 11.45 3.88 10.69
C ASN A 110 10.56 3.03 11.59
N THR A 111 10.72 3.18 12.88
CA THR A 111 9.85 2.58 13.91
C THR A 111 8.62 3.47 14.16
N GLY A 112 7.61 2.94 14.88
CA GLY A 112 6.35 3.65 15.09
C GLY A 112 5.38 3.52 13.93
N SER A 113 4.20 4.15 14.05
CA SER A 113 3.22 4.21 12.97
C SER A 113 3.46 5.45 12.13
N TRP A 114 3.52 5.29 10.82
CA TRP A 114 3.76 6.39 9.88
C TRP A 114 3.06 6.21 8.54
N ALA A 115 2.80 7.32 7.87
CA ALA A 115 2.36 7.37 6.49
C ALA A 115 3.43 8.05 5.63
N GLY A 116 3.83 7.41 4.53
CA GLY A 116 4.73 7.98 3.57
C GLY A 116 4.07 9.12 2.78
N VAL A 117 4.73 10.26 2.71
CA VAL A 117 4.24 11.44 2.02
C VAL A 117 5.27 12.01 1.05
N ALA A 118 4.79 12.69 0.01
CA ALA A 118 5.60 13.47 -0.93
C ALA A 118 4.95 14.83 -1.17
N PRO A 119 5.71 15.87 -1.58
CA PRO A 119 5.16 17.19 -1.89
C PRO A 119 4.13 17.14 -3.03
N GLY A 120 2.98 17.83 -2.86
CA GLY A 120 2.01 18.11 -3.93
C GLY A 120 2.45 19.26 -4.85
N PRO A 121 1.63 19.66 -5.86
CA PRO A 121 0.24 19.27 -6.07
C PRO A 121 0.05 18.05 -6.98
N TRP A 122 -0.90 17.22 -6.62
CA TRP A 122 -1.37 16.08 -7.42
C TRP A 122 -2.89 16.19 -7.61
N ARG A 123 -3.47 15.56 -8.60
CA ARG A 123 -4.87 15.81 -8.94
C ARG A 123 -5.88 15.38 -7.88
N VAL A 124 -5.84 14.14 -7.46
CA VAL A 124 -6.74 13.60 -6.41
C VAL A 124 -5.99 12.51 -5.66
N TRP A 125 -5.66 12.78 -4.42
CA TRP A 125 -4.85 11.90 -3.58
C TRP A 125 -5.29 11.96 -2.13
N ASP A 126 -4.99 10.93 -1.39
CA ASP A 126 -5.12 10.96 0.06
C ASP A 126 -4.00 11.85 0.63
N TYR A 127 -4.31 12.71 1.57
CA TYR A 127 -3.36 13.64 2.16
C TYR A 127 -3.71 14.00 3.61
N PRO A 128 -2.71 14.32 4.45
CA PRO A 128 -2.95 14.88 5.76
C PRO A 128 -3.30 16.37 5.64
N ASP A 129 -4.44 16.75 6.19
CA ASP A 129 -4.84 18.15 6.36
C ASP A 129 -4.59 18.54 7.82
N PRO A 130 -3.81 19.60 8.13
CA PRO A 130 -3.50 19.97 9.50
C PRO A 130 -4.72 20.41 10.32
N TYR A 131 -5.85 20.68 9.67
CA TYR A 131 -7.08 21.15 10.32
C TYR A 131 -8.21 20.12 10.34
N LYS A 132 -8.19 19.15 9.42
CA LYS A 132 -9.29 18.20 9.20
C LYS A 132 -8.88 16.72 9.35
N GLY A 133 -7.60 16.45 9.66
CA GLY A 133 -7.06 15.10 9.66
C GLY A 133 -6.77 14.58 8.25
N TRP A 134 -6.94 13.29 8.00
CA TRP A 134 -6.71 12.69 6.68
C TRP A 134 -7.89 12.98 5.76
N ASN A 135 -7.60 13.38 4.53
CA ASN A 135 -8.58 13.77 3.53
C ASN A 135 -8.27 13.19 2.16
N ARG A 136 -9.27 13.18 1.29
CA ARG A 136 -9.13 12.84 -0.11
C ARG A 136 -9.55 14.01 -0.99
N GLY A 137 -8.76 14.32 -1.98
CA GLY A 137 -9.04 15.43 -2.90
C GLY A 137 -7.78 16.03 -3.51
N GLU A 138 -7.84 17.32 -3.85
CA GLU A 138 -6.68 18.08 -4.31
C GLU A 138 -5.87 18.55 -3.08
N PRO A 139 -4.65 18.03 -2.87
CA PRO A 139 -3.84 18.39 -1.72
C PRO A 139 -3.22 19.78 -1.89
N GLN A 140 -3.18 20.53 -0.79
CA GLN A 140 -2.45 21.81 -0.73
C GLN A 140 -1.01 21.64 -0.24
N PHE A 141 -0.67 20.51 0.37
CA PHE A 141 0.61 20.24 1.03
C PHE A 141 1.26 18.98 0.48
N ASN A 142 1.20 17.90 1.25
CA ASN A 142 1.77 16.61 0.91
C ASN A 142 0.68 15.62 0.49
N VAL A 143 1.06 14.66 -0.33
CA VAL A 143 0.20 13.52 -0.71
C VAL A 143 0.74 12.25 -0.08
N CYS A 144 -0.15 11.31 0.24
CA CYS A 144 0.25 9.97 0.63
C CYS A 144 0.82 9.20 -0.56
N CYS A 145 1.99 8.59 -0.36
CA CYS A 145 2.69 7.83 -1.39
C CYS A 145 2.18 6.39 -1.55
N GLY A 146 1.11 6.00 -0.85
CA GLY A 146 0.62 4.61 -0.88
C GLY A 146 1.51 3.63 -0.11
N VAL A 147 2.32 4.11 0.83
CA VAL A 147 3.09 3.30 1.77
C VAL A 147 2.81 3.77 3.20
N TYR A 148 2.48 2.81 4.06
CA TYR A 148 2.09 3.06 5.46
C TYR A 148 2.71 2.03 6.37
N ARG A 149 2.98 2.39 7.62
CA ARG A 149 3.34 1.45 8.66
C ARG A 149 2.44 1.63 9.88
N PHE A 150 1.85 0.54 10.30
CA PHE A 150 1.11 0.41 11.57
C PHE A 150 2.00 -0.36 12.53
N ASN A 151 2.35 0.26 13.66
CA ASN A 151 3.30 -0.33 14.62
C ASN A 151 2.76 -1.58 15.31
N ASP A 152 1.43 -1.70 15.39
CA ASP A 152 0.73 -2.77 16.08
C ASP A 152 -0.52 -3.18 15.30
N ILE A 153 -0.53 -4.42 14.82
CA ILE A 153 -1.64 -4.96 14.04
C ILE A 153 -2.93 -5.12 14.88
N ASP A 154 -2.83 -5.30 16.19
CA ASP A 154 -4.02 -5.41 17.05
C ASP A 154 -4.71 -4.07 17.22
N LYS A 155 -3.95 -2.97 17.26
CA LYS A 155 -4.51 -1.62 17.20
C LYS A 155 -5.20 -1.37 15.85
N LEU A 156 -4.62 -1.85 14.76
CA LEU A 156 -5.25 -1.76 13.44
C LEU A 156 -6.54 -2.59 13.36
N ARG A 157 -6.57 -3.79 13.94
CA ARG A 157 -7.80 -4.58 14.11
C ARG A 157 -8.85 -3.83 14.94
N ALA A 158 -8.42 -3.16 16.01
CA ALA A 158 -9.32 -2.34 16.83
C ALA A 158 -9.90 -1.14 16.05
N ALA A 159 -9.12 -0.51 15.19
CA ALA A 159 -9.60 0.53 14.28
C ALA A 159 -10.66 -0.02 13.30
N PHE A 160 -10.37 -1.16 12.66
CA PHE A 160 -11.32 -1.78 11.72
C PHE A 160 -12.65 -2.20 12.36
N ARG A 161 -12.66 -2.61 13.61
CA ARG A 161 -13.92 -2.93 14.35
C ARG A 161 -14.84 -1.72 14.54
N ARG A 162 -14.32 -0.50 14.43
CA ARG A 162 -15.08 0.76 14.59
C ARG A 162 -15.54 1.34 13.25
N LEU A 163 -15.01 0.85 12.14
CA LEU A 163 -15.36 1.31 10.80
C LEU A 163 -16.58 0.55 10.25
N PRO A 164 -17.43 1.19 9.42
CA PRO A 164 -18.62 0.56 8.86
C PRO A 164 -18.27 -0.69 8.04
N ILE A 165 -19.23 -1.61 7.93
CA ILE A 165 -19.15 -2.82 7.10
C ILE A 165 -20.07 -2.61 5.90
N GLY A 166 -19.63 -3.04 4.71
CA GLY A 166 -20.44 -3.06 3.49
C GLY A 166 -20.23 -1.88 2.55
N ASP A 167 -19.60 -0.79 3.01
CA ASP A 167 -19.22 0.33 2.14
C ASP A 167 -17.77 0.21 1.68
N PRO A 168 -17.42 0.71 0.48
CA PRO A 168 -16.04 0.84 0.06
C PRO A 168 -15.23 1.66 1.08
N LEU A 169 -14.07 1.15 1.48
CA LEU A 169 -13.23 1.74 2.50
C LEU A 169 -11.92 2.24 1.91
N ASP A 170 -11.69 3.54 1.99
CA ASP A 170 -10.43 4.14 1.60
C ASP A 170 -9.40 4.14 2.74
N MET A 171 -8.12 4.32 2.41
CA MET A 171 -7.07 4.42 3.45
C MET A 171 -7.23 5.65 4.34
N VAL A 172 -7.84 6.71 3.84
CA VAL A 172 -8.18 7.91 4.63
C VAL A 172 -9.06 7.55 5.83
N ASP A 173 -10.08 6.72 5.61
CA ASP A 173 -10.98 6.27 6.69
C ASP A 173 -10.22 5.44 7.73
N VAL A 174 -9.34 4.56 7.25
CA VAL A 174 -8.48 3.73 8.11
C VAL A 174 -7.54 4.59 8.94
N LEU A 175 -6.87 5.56 8.31
CA LEU A 175 -5.93 6.47 9.00
C LEU A 175 -6.63 7.33 10.03
N ASN A 176 -7.77 7.94 9.69
CA ASN A 176 -8.55 8.74 10.64
C ASN A 176 -9.00 7.93 11.85
N MET A 177 -9.46 6.69 11.63
CA MET A 177 -9.86 5.83 12.73
C MET A 177 -8.65 5.35 13.54
N TYR A 178 -7.55 4.98 12.88
CA TYR A 178 -6.35 4.51 13.57
C TYR A 178 -5.72 5.62 14.43
N GLU A 179 -5.72 6.87 13.98
CA GLU A 179 -5.20 8.02 14.76
C GLU A 179 -5.97 8.27 16.07
N THR A 180 -7.21 7.80 16.19
CA THR A 180 -7.93 7.83 17.49
C THR A 180 -7.33 6.85 18.53
N ILE A 181 -6.46 5.93 18.10
CA ILE A 181 -5.85 4.89 18.92
C ILE A 181 -4.35 5.13 19.09
N GLU A 182 -3.67 5.47 17.99
CA GLU A 182 -2.23 5.71 17.95
C GLU A 182 -1.90 6.77 16.92
N ARG A 183 -1.00 7.67 17.26
CA ARG A 183 -0.53 8.73 16.36
C ARG A 183 0.17 8.15 15.14
N VAL A 184 -0.13 8.70 13.97
CA VAL A 184 0.53 8.41 12.69
C VAL A 184 1.46 9.57 12.34
N GLU A 185 2.75 9.31 12.23
CA GLU A 185 3.74 10.31 11.82
C GLU A 185 3.78 10.44 10.29
N LEU A 186 4.12 11.64 9.81
CA LEU A 186 4.37 11.86 8.39
C LEU A 186 5.83 11.58 8.10
N LEU A 187 6.09 10.70 7.13
CA LEU A 187 7.44 10.35 6.71
C LEU A 187 7.67 10.78 5.25
N ASP A 188 8.62 11.69 5.04
CA ASP A 188 9.03 12.09 3.69
C ASP A 188 9.72 10.91 2.98
N VAL A 189 9.08 10.41 1.92
CA VAL A 189 9.56 9.25 1.16
C VAL A 189 10.27 9.71 -0.11
N LYS A 190 11.60 9.70 -0.06
CA LYS A 190 12.45 10.06 -1.20
C LYS A 190 12.47 8.96 -2.25
N GLY A 191 12.48 9.37 -3.51
CA GLY A 191 12.57 8.44 -4.65
C GLY A 191 11.28 7.66 -4.92
N TRP A 192 10.16 8.07 -4.33
CA TRP A 192 8.84 7.54 -4.68
C TRP A 192 8.48 7.87 -6.12
N GLN A 193 7.90 6.88 -6.82
CA GLN A 193 7.35 7.04 -8.16
C GLN A 193 5.98 6.36 -8.22
N ASP A 194 5.05 7.00 -8.92
CA ASP A 194 3.70 6.46 -9.15
C ASP A 194 3.66 5.64 -10.44
N ALA A 195 3.02 4.48 -10.39
CA ALA A 195 2.76 3.58 -11.52
C ALA A 195 1.25 3.33 -11.73
N GLY A 196 0.40 4.21 -11.22
CA GLY A 196 -1.05 4.01 -11.16
C GLY A 196 -1.79 4.17 -12.48
N ASP A 197 -1.17 4.77 -13.51
CA ASP A 197 -1.75 4.92 -14.84
C ASP A 197 -0.64 4.95 -15.94
N PRO A 198 -1.00 4.87 -17.24
CA PRO A 198 -0.02 4.84 -18.34
C PRO A 198 0.89 6.08 -18.40
N VAL A 199 0.38 7.26 -18.02
CA VAL A 199 1.18 8.51 -18.03
C VAL A 199 2.20 8.46 -16.88
N ALA A 200 1.79 8.03 -15.70
CA ALA A 200 2.67 7.84 -14.56
C ALA A 200 3.76 6.80 -14.90
N LEU A 201 3.38 5.63 -15.43
CA LEU A 201 4.32 4.59 -15.86
C LEU A 201 5.37 5.10 -16.85
N SER A 202 4.99 5.93 -17.81
CA SER A 202 5.93 6.49 -18.82
C SER A 202 6.98 7.42 -18.23
N ARG A 203 6.77 7.94 -17.02
CA ARG A 203 7.67 8.84 -16.29
C ARG A 203 8.58 8.12 -15.30
N VAL A 204 8.27 6.88 -14.98
CA VAL A 204 9.09 6.07 -14.08
C VAL A 204 10.51 5.97 -14.62
N LYS A 205 11.49 6.08 -13.72
CA LYS A 205 12.91 5.91 -14.03
C LYS A 205 13.48 4.82 -13.16
N ASN A 206 14.06 3.83 -13.80
CA ASN A 206 14.72 2.71 -13.14
C ASN A 206 15.99 3.19 -12.40
N PRO A 207 16.02 3.20 -11.06
CA PRO A 207 17.18 3.67 -10.29
C PRO A 207 18.36 2.69 -10.33
N TRP A 208 18.16 1.48 -10.86
CA TRP A 208 19.18 0.45 -10.97
C TRP A 208 19.73 0.29 -12.41
N SER A 209 19.22 1.07 -13.38
CA SER A 209 19.84 1.15 -14.71
C SER A 209 21.17 1.90 -14.59
N LYS A 210 22.24 1.26 -15.02
CA LYS A 210 23.55 1.88 -15.18
C LYS A 210 23.71 2.45 -16.58
#